data_511cff43085b7e2a2e98cafba57e514b
#
_entry.id   511cff43085b7e2a2e98cafba57e514b
#
_cell.length_a   1.000
_cell.length_b   1.000
_cell.length_c   1.000
_cell.angle_alpha   90.00
_cell.angle_beta   90.00
_cell.angle_gamma   90.00
#
_symmetry.space_group_name_H-M   'P 1'
#
loop_
_entity.id
_entity.type
_entity.pdbx_description
1 polymer ?
#
loop_
_entity_poly.entity_id
_entity_poly.type
_entity_poly.pdbx_seq_one_letter_code
_entity_poly.pdbx_strand_id
1 'polypeptide(L)'
;VTIHVGNSTDVEPELPADYDYICLIGVFEYGQAYIGGKTPYEDFLKILQKHLAPDGRIVIAIENKYGLKYFAGCKEDHLGSWFSGIENYPEGGVVRTFSRKKLERIFDACGVGERSFYYPYPDYKFMTTVYSDAYLPGRGELSNNLRNFDRDRMLLFDEKSAFDGIVEEGLFSVFSNSYMAVIGAPLD
;
A
#
# COMPACT_ATOMS: atom_id res chain seq x y z
N VAL A 1 -20.59 0.19 -17.17
CA VAL A 1 -20.11 0.17 -15.77
C VAL A 1 -21.24 -0.36 -14.91
N THR A 2 -20.98 -1.40 -14.13
CA THR A 2 -21.90 -1.94 -13.11
C THR A 2 -21.43 -1.48 -11.73
N ILE A 3 -22.35 -1.03 -10.89
CA ILE A 3 -22.07 -0.60 -9.52
C ILE A 3 -22.80 -1.54 -8.57
N HIS A 4 -22.07 -2.17 -7.67
CA HIS A 4 -22.61 -2.96 -6.58
C HIS A 4 -22.45 -2.16 -5.28
N VAL A 5 -23.48 -2.17 -4.42
CA VAL A 5 -23.51 -1.45 -3.14
C VAL A 5 -23.74 -2.47 -2.04
N GLY A 6 -22.77 -2.63 -1.13
CA GLY A 6 -22.82 -3.57 -0.02
C GLY A 6 -21.44 -3.83 0.57
N ASN A 7 -21.35 -4.68 1.59
CA ASN A 7 -20.08 -5.20 2.04
C ASN A 7 -19.51 -6.17 0.99
N SER A 8 -18.18 -6.29 0.95
CA SER A 8 -17.51 -7.20 0.02
C SER A 8 -18.02 -8.64 0.14
N THR A 9 -18.31 -9.12 1.33
CA THR A 9 -18.87 -10.46 1.61
C THR A 9 -20.27 -10.65 1.06
N ASP A 10 -21.06 -9.59 0.97
CA ASP A 10 -22.44 -9.65 0.48
C ASP A 10 -22.49 -9.59 -1.05
N VAL A 11 -21.56 -8.85 -1.65
CA VAL A 11 -21.47 -8.62 -3.10
C VAL A 11 -20.68 -9.72 -3.80
N GLU A 12 -19.67 -10.30 -3.14
CA GLU A 12 -18.75 -11.30 -3.72
C GLU A 12 -19.44 -12.44 -4.46
N PRO A 13 -20.54 -13.07 -3.94
CA PRO A 13 -21.19 -14.17 -4.65
C PRO A 13 -21.81 -13.79 -6.01
N GLU A 14 -22.04 -12.51 -6.26
CA GLU A 14 -22.62 -11.99 -7.50
C GLU A 14 -21.56 -11.59 -8.54
N LEU A 15 -20.27 -11.58 -8.14
CA LEU A 15 -19.20 -11.14 -9.03
C LEU A 15 -18.78 -12.25 -10.00
N PRO A 16 -18.47 -11.90 -11.26
CA PRO A 16 -17.85 -12.83 -12.20
C PRO A 16 -16.49 -13.36 -11.69
N ALA A 17 -16.02 -14.45 -12.29
CA ALA A 17 -14.73 -15.07 -11.97
C ALA A 17 -13.74 -15.02 -13.15
N ASP A 18 -13.71 -13.90 -13.87
CA ASP A 18 -12.92 -13.72 -15.10
C ASP A 18 -12.40 -12.29 -15.28
N TYR A 19 -12.11 -11.59 -14.16
CA TYR A 19 -11.55 -10.24 -14.22
C TYR A 19 -10.07 -10.26 -14.64
N ASP A 20 -9.72 -9.48 -15.64
CA ASP A 20 -8.34 -9.22 -16.04
C ASP A 20 -7.59 -8.40 -14.99
N TYR A 21 -8.29 -7.47 -14.33
CA TYR A 21 -7.73 -6.63 -13.27
C TYR A 21 -8.69 -6.50 -12.09
N ILE A 22 -8.15 -6.66 -10.88
CA ILE A 22 -8.81 -6.31 -9.63
C ILE A 22 -7.96 -5.24 -8.93
N CYS A 23 -8.52 -4.04 -8.73
CA CYS A 23 -7.79 -2.91 -8.17
C CYS A 23 -8.28 -2.57 -6.76
N LEU A 24 -7.37 -2.58 -5.80
CA LEU A 24 -7.58 -2.20 -4.41
C LEU A 24 -6.77 -0.93 -4.12
N ILE A 25 -7.35 0.20 -4.38
CA ILE A 25 -6.67 1.50 -4.22
C ILE A 25 -7.14 2.14 -2.93
N GLY A 26 -6.32 2.07 -1.86
CA GLY A 26 -6.70 2.51 -0.52
C GLY A 26 -7.87 1.70 0.06
N VAL A 27 -7.83 0.37 -0.08
CA VAL A 27 -8.91 -0.54 0.34
C VAL A 27 -8.39 -1.72 1.14
N PHE A 28 -7.20 -2.23 0.83
CA PHE A 28 -6.68 -3.46 1.43
C PHE A 28 -6.43 -3.32 2.94
N GLU A 29 -6.10 -2.13 3.41
CA GLU A 29 -5.91 -1.77 4.82
C GLU A 29 -7.15 -2.00 5.69
N TYR A 30 -8.34 -2.01 5.07
CA TYR A 30 -9.62 -2.24 5.74
C TYR A 30 -10.00 -3.72 5.86
N GLY A 31 -9.14 -4.65 5.43
CA GLY A 31 -9.44 -6.09 5.43
C GLY A 31 -9.93 -6.63 6.78
N GLN A 32 -9.39 -6.13 7.91
CA GLN A 32 -9.86 -6.50 9.25
C GLN A 32 -11.31 -6.06 9.49
N ALA A 33 -11.71 -4.91 9.00
CA ALA A 33 -13.06 -4.38 9.16
C ALA A 33 -14.08 -5.11 8.27
N TYR A 34 -13.68 -5.49 7.05
CA TYR A 34 -14.59 -6.08 6.05
C TYR A 34 -14.69 -7.58 6.15
N ILE A 35 -13.61 -8.28 6.47
CA ILE A 35 -13.55 -9.74 6.50
C ILE A 35 -13.56 -10.26 7.94
N GLY A 36 -12.83 -9.61 8.86
CA GLY A 36 -12.69 -10.04 10.25
C GLY A 36 -11.85 -11.32 10.38
N GLY A 37 -11.99 -12.00 11.54
CA GLY A 37 -11.30 -13.26 11.78
C GLY A 37 -9.85 -13.12 12.22
N LYS A 38 -9.08 -14.20 12.09
CA LYS A 38 -7.67 -14.27 12.51
C LYS A 38 -6.69 -13.92 11.41
N THR A 39 -7.05 -14.15 10.15
CA THR A 39 -6.24 -13.96 8.94
C THR A 39 -6.97 -13.12 7.90
N PRO A 40 -7.48 -11.91 8.28
CA PRO A 40 -8.43 -11.17 7.45
C PRO A 40 -7.85 -10.74 6.09
N TYR A 41 -6.58 -10.42 6.04
CA TYR A 41 -5.91 -9.96 4.81
C TYR A 41 -5.61 -11.11 3.86
N GLU A 42 -5.19 -12.24 4.42
CA GLU A 42 -4.99 -13.49 3.69
C GLU A 42 -6.34 -14.01 3.13
N ASP A 43 -7.39 -13.96 3.95
CA ASP A 43 -8.74 -14.40 3.55
C ASP A 43 -9.31 -13.46 2.48
N PHE A 44 -9.12 -12.15 2.62
CA PHE A 44 -9.51 -11.17 1.61
C PHE A 44 -8.82 -11.43 0.27
N LEU A 45 -7.50 -11.62 0.29
CA LEU A 45 -6.75 -11.89 -0.94
C LEU A 45 -7.18 -13.19 -1.61
N LYS A 46 -7.42 -14.26 -0.86
CA LYS A 46 -7.93 -15.52 -1.39
C LYS A 46 -9.32 -15.40 -2.01
N ILE A 47 -10.19 -14.57 -1.45
CA ILE A 47 -11.49 -14.24 -2.05
C ILE A 47 -11.26 -13.61 -3.43
N LEU A 48 -10.42 -12.58 -3.52
CA LEU A 48 -10.15 -11.88 -4.77
C LEU A 48 -9.53 -12.79 -5.84
N GLN A 49 -8.63 -13.69 -5.44
CA GLN A 49 -8.01 -14.65 -6.36
C GLN A 49 -9.02 -15.55 -7.09
N LYS A 50 -10.18 -15.85 -6.49
CA LYS A 50 -11.24 -16.65 -7.13
C LYS A 50 -11.89 -15.93 -8.32
N HIS A 51 -11.81 -14.61 -8.35
CA HIS A 51 -12.45 -13.77 -9.36
C HIS A 51 -11.52 -13.36 -10.50
N LEU A 52 -10.24 -13.75 -10.44
CA LEU A 52 -9.28 -13.46 -11.50
C LEU A 52 -9.44 -14.39 -12.70
N ALA A 53 -9.29 -13.83 -13.89
CA ALA A 53 -8.95 -14.60 -15.09
C ALA A 53 -7.61 -15.32 -14.93
N PRO A 54 -7.30 -16.36 -15.73
CA PRO A 54 -6.04 -17.10 -15.61
C PRO A 54 -4.77 -16.23 -15.64
N ASP A 55 -4.75 -15.18 -16.46
CA ASP A 55 -3.65 -14.23 -16.58
C ASP A 55 -3.96 -12.88 -15.91
N GLY A 56 -4.98 -12.84 -15.06
CA GLY A 56 -5.43 -11.64 -14.39
C GLY A 56 -4.45 -11.15 -13.32
N ARG A 57 -4.57 -9.86 -12.97
CA ARG A 57 -3.69 -9.20 -12.00
C ARG A 57 -4.49 -8.56 -10.87
N ILE A 58 -3.96 -8.64 -9.66
CA ILE A 58 -4.45 -7.80 -8.54
C ILE A 58 -3.47 -6.66 -8.34
N VAL A 59 -3.98 -5.43 -8.33
CA VAL A 59 -3.21 -4.21 -8.06
C VAL A 59 -3.62 -3.66 -6.70
N ILE A 60 -2.68 -3.58 -5.77
CA ILE A 60 -2.90 -3.05 -4.41
C ILE A 60 -2.07 -1.80 -4.24
N ALA A 61 -2.72 -0.63 -4.13
CA ALA A 61 -2.05 0.62 -3.75
C ALA A 61 -2.41 0.98 -2.31
N ILE A 62 -1.38 1.21 -1.48
CA ILE A 62 -1.52 1.35 -0.04
C ILE A 62 -0.36 2.16 0.56
N GLU A 63 -0.62 2.85 1.66
CA GLU A 63 0.43 3.53 2.42
C GLU A 63 1.43 2.53 3.01
N ASN A 64 2.69 2.92 2.97
CA ASN A 64 3.74 2.22 3.70
C ASN A 64 3.73 2.63 5.16
N LYS A 65 3.55 1.69 6.06
CA LYS A 65 3.64 1.86 7.51
C LYS A 65 4.91 2.60 7.97
N TYR A 66 6.03 2.41 7.27
CA TYR A 66 7.31 3.03 7.55
C TYR A 66 7.68 4.12 6.54
N GLY A 67 6.68 4.70 5.86
CA GLY A 67 6.90 5.84 4.98
C GLY A 67 7.60 6.99 5.70
N LEU A 68 8.60 7.59 5.05
CA LEU A 68 9.39 8.68 5.64
C LEU A 68 8.50 9.83 6.15
N LYS A 69 7.37 10.08 5.48
CA LYS A 69 6.39 11.11 5.87
C LYS A 69 5.97 11.00 7.35
N TYR A 70 5.82 9.81 7.88
CA TYR A 70 5.39 9.60 9.27
C TYR A 70 6.48 9.94 10.28
N PHE A 71 7.75 9.64 9.96
CA PHE A 71 8.89 10.07 10.78
C PHE A 71 9.08 11.58 10.71
N ALA A 72 8.78 12.19 9.56
CA ALA A 72 8.93 13.61 9.30
C ALA A 72 7.80 14.48 9.87
N GLY A 73 6.78 13.87 10.51
CA GLY A 73 5.75 14.60 11.23
C GLY A 73 4.33 14.53 10.65
N CYS A 74 4.09 13.68 9.64
CA CYS A 74 2.73 13.36 9.25
C CYS A 74 2.06 12.48 10.30
N LYS A 75 0.77 12.70 10.51
CA LYS A 75 -0.07 11.80 11.28
C LYS A 75 -0.37 10.54 10.45
N GLU A 76 -0.66 9.45 11.13
CA GLU A 76 -1.14 8.23 10.50
C GLU A 76 -2.49 8.50 9.81
N ASP A 77 -2.66 8.01 8.59
CA ASP A 77 -3.73 8.41 7.69
C ASP A 77 -5.14 8.03 8.19
N HIS A 78 -5.28 6.94 8.92
CA HIS A 78 -6.58 6.41 9.37
C HIS A 78 -6.92 6.83 10.82
N LEU A 79 -5.95 6.78 11.73
CA LEU A 79 -6.17 7.11 13.14
C LEU A 79 -5.98 8.60 13.44
N GLY A 80 -5.24 9.32 12.59
CA GLY A 80 -4.98 10.75 12.80
C GLY A 80 -4.05 11.06 13.97
N SER A 81 -3.36 10.08 14.53
CA SER A 81 -2.35 10.20 15.58
C SER A 81 -0.94 10.08 15.04
N TRP A 82 0.04 10.66 15.73
CA TRP A 82 1.44 10.54 15.33
C TRP A 82 1.99 9.16 15.72
N PHE A 83 2.83 8.60 14.87
CA PHE A 83 3.65 7.40 15.08
C PHE A 83 2.88 6.09 15.26
N SER A 84 1.56 6.07 15.32
CA SER A 84 0.75 4.87 15.61
C SER A 84 1.08 3.69 14.72
N GLY A 85 1.23 3.90 13.41
CA GLY A 85 1.64 2.85 12.48
C GLY A 85 3.05 2.33 12.81
N ILE A 86 4.02 3.23 13.01
CA ILE A 86 5.42 2.90 13.35
C ILE A 86 5.47 2.07 14.63
N GLU A 87 4.67 2.44 15.64
CA GLU A 87 4.59 1.78 16.94
C GLU A 87 3.69 0.53 16.96
N ASN A 88 3.28 0.02 15.80
CA ASN A 88 2.41 -1.16 15.66
C ASN A 88 1.00 -0.98 16.21
N TYR A 89 0.45 0.23 16.17
CA TYR A 89 -0.93 0.52 16.61
C TYR A 89 -1.18 0.12 18.08
N PRO A 90 -0.50 0.74 19.05
CA PRO A 90 -0.57 0.36 20.46
C PRO A 90 -1.98 0.53 21.05
N GLU A 91 -2.75 1.49 20.54
CA GLU A 91 -4.15 1.73 20.96
C GLU A 91 -5.16 0.82 20.22
N GLY A 92 -4.67 -0.11 19.42
CA GLY A 92 -5.51 -0.98 18.59
C GLY A 92 -5.93 -0.30 17.28
N GLY A 93 -7.06 -0.74 16.73
CA GLY A 93 -7.61 -0.28 15.45
C GLY A 93 -7.84 -1.43 14.48
N VAL A 94 -8.85 -1.27 13.64
CA VAL A 94 -9.24 -2.26 12.62
C VAL A 94 -8.64 -1.96 11.24
N VAL A 95 -8.12 -0.75 11.04
CA VAL A 95 -7.45 -0.33 9.81
C VAL A 95 -5.95 -0.32 10.04
N ARG A 96 -5.18 -0.93 9.15
CA ARG A 96 -3.74 -1.07 9.31
C ARG A 96 -3.01 -0.94 7.99
N THR A 97 -1.97 -0.14 7.99
CA THR A 97 -1.01 -0.08 6.90
C THR A 97 0.11 -1.11 7.10
N PHE A 98 0.86 -1.39 6.05
CA PHE A 98 1.82 -2.49 6.04
C PHE A 98 3.21 -2.02 5.61
N SER A 99 4.24 -2.69 6.12
CA SER A 99 5.55 -2.68 5.49
C SER A 99 5.55 -3.64 4.28
N ARG A 100 6.45 -3.43 3.34
CA ARG A 100 6.69 -4.35 2.23
C ARG A 100 6.81 -5.81 2.70
N LYS A 101 7.65 -6.05 3.71
CA LYS A 101 7.88 -7.39 4.27
C LYS A 101 6.60 -8.04 4.84
N LYS A 102 5.67 -7.24 5.39
CA LYS A 102 4.38 -7.79 5.86
C LYS A 102 3.48 -8.13 4.69
N LEU A 103 3.43 -7.31 3.65
CA LEU A 103 2.69 -7.63 2.41
C LEU A 103 3.24 -8.90 1.77
N GLU A 104 4.54 -9.03 1.63
CA GLU A 104 5.19 -10.24 1.10
C GLU A 104 4.77 -11.50 1.87
N ARG A 105 4.74 -11.45 3.21
CA ARG A 105 4.28 -12.58 4.04
C ARG A 105 2.81 -12.93 3.81
N ILE A 106 1.95 -11.94 3.63
CA ILE A 106 0.53 -12.17 3.28
C ILE A 106 0.44 -12.86 1.92
N PHE A 107 1.19 -12.38 0.94
CA PHE A 107 1.24 -12.95 -0.40
C PHE A 107 1.76 -14.39 -0.39
N ASP A 108 2.83 -14.67 0.34
CA ASP A 108 3.38 -16.03 0.52
C ASP A 108 2.35 -16.98 1.14
N ALA A 109 1.62 -16.52 2.18
CA ALA A 109 0.58 -17.30 2.83
C ALA A 109 -0.63 -17.59 1.93
N CYS A 110 -0.80 -16.82 0.85
CA CYS A 110 -1.84 -17.01 -0.16
C CYS A 110 -1.33 -17.75 -1.41
N GLY A 111 -0.10 -18.24 -1.41
CA GLY A 111 0.48 -18.96 -2.55
C GLY A 111 0.79 -18.07 -3.76
N VAL A 112 0.96 -16.76 -3.56
CA VAL A 112 1.32 -15.83 -4.63
C VAL A 112 2.77 -16.08 -5.06
N GLY A 113 2.96 -16.58 -6.27
CA GLY A 113 4.29 -16.84 -6.85
C GLY A 113 4.90 -15.60 -7.49
N GLU A 114 4.16 -14.96 -8.37
CA GLU A 114 4.62 -13.80 -9.14
C GLU A 114 4.06 -12.52 -8.59
N ARG A 115 4.95 -11.58 -8.28
CA ARG A 115 4.59 -10.27 -7.73
C ARG A 115 5.67 -9.24 -8.00
N SER A 116 5.25 -7.98 -8.17
CA SER A 116 6.14 -6.83 -8.36
C SER A 116 5.76 -5.70 -7.44
N PHE A 117 6.75 -4.91 -7.00
CA PHE A 117 6.54 -3.71 -6.20
C PHE A 117 6.93 -2.48 -6.99
N TYR A 118 6.05 -1.50 -6.92
CA TYR A 118 6.22 -0.16 -7.45
C TYR A 118 6.07 0.84 -6.29
N TYR A 119 6.67 2.02 -6.46
CA TYR A 119 6.75 3.06 -5.44
C TYR A 119 6.20 4.37 -5.99
N PRO A 120 4.88 4.60 -5.86
CA PRO A 120 4.27 5.87 -6.23
C PRO A 120 4.84 7.01 -5.39
N TYR A 121 5.33 8.07 -6.03
CA TYR A 121 5.95 9.20 -5.37
C TYR A 121 5.22 10.51 -5.74
N PRO A 122 4.95 11.40 -4.80
CA PRO A 122 5.25 11.33 -3.36
C PRO A 122 4.33 10.40 -2.55
N ASP A 123 3.17 10.04 -3.07
CA ASP A 123 2.17 9.17 -2.46
C ASP A 123 1.26 8.60 -3.56
N TYR A 124 0.66 7.42 -3.37
CA TYR A 124 -0.20 6.79 -4.39
C TYR A 124 -1.46 7.61 -4.72
N LYS A 125 -1.95 8.44 -3.78
CA LYS A 125 -3.12 9.30 -3.98
C LYS A 125 -2.86 10.43 -4.97
N PHE A 126 -1.61 10.93 -5.02
CA PHE A 126 -1.23 12.11 -5.80
C PHE A 126 0.14 11.92 -6.47
N MET A 127 0.38 10.74 -7.04
CA MET A 127 1.66 10.40 -7.66
C MET A 127 1.97 11.28 -8.88
N THR A 128 3.22 11.68 -8.96
CA THR A 128 3.79 12.33 -10.14
C THR A 128 4.78 11.43 -10.86
N THR A 129 5.33 10.46 -10.15
CA THR A 129 6.30 9.49 -10.65
C THR A 129 6.05 8.15 -9.98
N VAL A 130 6.29 7.06 -10.69
CA VAL A 130 6.27 5.70 -10.14
C VAL A 130 7.64 5.07 -10.36
N TYR A 131 8.31 4.71 -9.28
CA TYR A 131 9.53 3.93 -9.32
C TYR A 131 9.23 2.44 -9.20
N SER A 132 10.20 1.58 -9.49
CA SER A 132 10.09 0.13 -9.36
C SER A 132 11.37 -0.46 -8.79
N ASP A 133 11.36 -1.75 -8.44
CA ASP A 133 12.59 -2.45 -8.03
C ASP A 133 13.66 -2.45 -9.13
N ALA A 134 13.26 -2.36 -10.41
CA ALA A 134 14.19 -2.27 -11.54
C ALA A 134 14.73 -0.85 -11.76
N TYR A 135 14.04 0.17 -11.29
CA TYR A 135 14.44 1.56 -11.41
C TYR A 135 14.06 2.33 -10.14
N LEU A 136 15.02 2.43 -9.24
CA LEU A 136 14.90 3.23 -8.01
C LEU A 136 15.34 4.68 -8.24
N PRO A 137 14.86 5.63 -7.42
CA PRO A 137 15.25 7.05 -7.58
C PRO A 137 16.73 7.27 -7.34
N GLY A 138 17.29 8.22 -8.06
CA GLY A 138 18.60 8.80 -7.81
C GLY A 138 18.54 9.97 -6.81
N ARG A 139 19.72 10.37 -6.30
CA ARG A 139 19.86 11.54 -5.45
C ARG A 139 19.30 12.79 -6.15
N GLY A 140 18.55 13.60 -5.42
CA GLY A 140 17.97 14.85 -5.91
C GLY A 140 16.61 14.70 -6.60
N GLU A 141 16.16 13.49 -6.93
CA GLU A 141 14.89 13.27 -7.62
C GLU A 141 13.67 13.41 -6.68
N LEU A 142 13.84 13.15 -5.39
CA LEU A 142 12.77 13.16 -4.40
C LEU A 142 12.63 14.50 -3.70
N SER A 143 12.23 15.53 -4.44
CA SER A 143 12.19 16.93 -3.94
C SER A 143 10.79 17.47 -3.63
N ASN A 144 9.72 16.67 -3.85
CA ASN A 144 8.34 17.11 -3.71
C ASN A 144 7.62 16.35 -2.59
N ASN A 145 8.03 16.56 -1.33
CA ASN A 145 7.64 15.74 -0.19
C ASN A 145 6.59 16.37 0.73
N LEU A 146 6.35 17.68 0.67
CA LEU A 146 5.50 18.40 1.62
C LEU A 146 4.00 18.33 1.31
N ARG A 147 3.57 17.31 0.56
CA ARG A 147 2.17 17.15 0.21
C ARG A 147 1.44 16.28 1.22
N ASN A 148 0.76 16.94 2.14
CA ASN A 148 -0.31 16.35 2.92
C ASN A 148 -1.55 17.22 2.72
N PHE A 149 -2.46 16.79 1.85
CA PHE A 149 -3.55 17.62 1.35
C PHE A 149 -4.76 17.65 2.28
N ASP A 150 -4.85 16.73 3.18
CA ASP A 150 -6.03 16.47 4.00
C ASP A 150 -5.82 16.75 5.49
N ARG A 151 -4.59 17.01 5.94
CA ARG A 151 -4.28 17.22 7.36
C ARG A 151 -3.08 18.14 7.60
N ASP A 152 -3.11 18.84 8.71
CA ASP A 152 -1.95 19.55 9.22
C ASP A 152 -0.85 18.56 9.61
N ARG A 153 0.40 18.92 9.33
CA ARG A 153 1.57 18.13 9.68
C ARG A 153 2.64 18.96 10.37
N MET A 154 3.43 18.32 11.19
CA MET A 154 4.69 18.89 11.67
C MET A 154 5.76 18.78 10.57
N LEU A 155 6.77 19.64 10.63
CA LEU A 155 7.98 19.59 9.82
C LEU A 155 9.15 19.36 10.76
N LEU A 156 9.54 18.10 10.97
CA LEU A 156 10.57 17.75 11.95
C LEU A 156 11.98 17.81 11.36
N PHE A 157 12.12 17.59 10.06
CA PHE A 157 13.38 17.67 9.32
C PHE A 157 13.12 17.92 7.82
N ASP A 158 14.16 18.17 7.07
CA ASP A 158 14.11 18.28 5.60
C ASP A 158 14.02 16.89 4.95
N GLU A 159 12.85 16.55 4.47
CA GLU A 159 12.58 15.24 3.85
C GLU A 159 13.37 15.04 2.55
N LYS A 160 13.68 16.10 1.80
CA LYS A 160 14.49 15.98 0.60
C LYS A 160 15.90 15.51 0.95
N SER A 161 16.55 16.16 1.90
CA SER A 161 17.89 15.77 2.37
C SER A 161 17.88 14.37 3.01
N ALA A 162 16.83 14.01 3.75
CA ALA A 162 16.67 12.68 4.33
C ALA A 162 16.52 11.62 3.25
N PHE A 163 15.70 11.85 2.22
CA PHE A 163 15.58 10.94 1.09
C PHE A 163 16.88 10.80 0.30
N ASP A 164 17.64 11.87 0.11
CA ASP A 164 18.95 11.78 -0.55
C ASP A 164 19.86 10.78 0.18
N GLY A 165 19.93 10.85 1.52
CA GLY A 165 20.69 9.88 2.32
C GLY A 165 20.11 8.46 2.27
N ILE A 166 18.80 8.31 2.33
CA ILE A 166 18.11 7.02 2.22
C ILE A 166 18.36 6.34 0.87
N VAL A 167 18.41 7.14 -0.21
CA VAL A 167 18.72 6.66 -1.57
C VAL A 167 20.18 6.21 -1.66
N GLU A 168 21.11 7.00 -1.13
CA GLU A 168 22.55 6.66 -1.12
C GLU A 168 22.82 5.35 -0.37
N GLU A 169 22.05 5.04 0.68
CA GLU A 169 22.15 3.80 1.45
C GLU A 169 21.33 2.62 0.87
N GLY A 170 20.63 2.82 -0.26
CA GLY A 170 19.80 1.79 -0.90
C GLY A 170 18.54 1.42 -0.10
N LEU A 171 18.03 2.31 0.74
CA LEU A 171 16.90 2.06 1.64
C LEU A 171 15.58 2.62 1.15
N PHE A 172 15.51 3.17 -0.06
CA PHE A 172 14.31 3.83 -0.57
C PHE A 172 13.07 2.92 -0.52
N SER A 173 13.20 1.66 -0.92
CA SER A 173 12.08 0.68 -0.91
C SER A 173 11.51 0.41 0.50
N VAL A 174 12.27 0.72 1.56
CA VAL A 174 11.80 0.61 2.95
C VAL A 174 11.05 1.86 3.39
N PHE A 175 11.52 3.03 2.95
CA PHE A 175 11.03 4.33 3.41
C PHE A 175 10.14 5.08 2.40
N SER A 176 9.89 4.51 1.21
CA SER A 176 8.89 5.08 0.30
C SER A 176 7.55 5.26 1.01
N ASN A 177 6.82 6.34 0.71
CA ASN A 177 5.58 6.65 1.45
C ASN A 177 4.42 5.71 1.13
N SER A 178 4.46 5.07 -0.02
CA SER A 178 3.41 4.16 -0.50
C SER A 178 4.00 3.01 -1.29
N TYR A 179 3.21 1.95 -1.41
CA TYR A 179 3.45 0.85 -2.34
C TYR A 179 2.32 0.72 -3.34
N MET A 180 2.65 0.28 -4.54
CA MET A 180 1.74 -0.34 -5.46
C MET A 180 2.28 -1.76 -5.73
N ALA A 181 1.63 -2.76 -5.13
CA ALA A 181 1.98 -4.17 -5.36
C ALA A 181 1.10 -4.73 -6.47
N VAL A 182 1.72 -5.43 -7.41
CA VAL A 182 1.04 -6.14 -8.50
C VAL A 182 1.25 -7.64 -8.27
N ILE A 183 0.17 -8.38 -8.16
CA ILE A 183 0.14 -9.84 -8.07
C ILE A 183 -0.20 -10.36 -9.47
N GLY A 184 0.60 -11.28 -9.98
CA GLY A 184 0.62 -11.72 -11.37
C GLY A 184 1.77 -11.08 -12.14
N ALA A 185 1.77 -11.18 -13.47
CA ALA A 185 2.83 -10.64 -14.30
C ALA A 185 3.04 -9.12 -14.07
N PRO A 186 4.29 -8.62 -14.15
CA PRO A 186 4.58 -7.20 -14.01
C PRO A 186 3.77 -6.34 -14.98
N LEU A 187 3.58 -5.07 -14.64
CA LEU A 187 3.09 -4.08 -15.59
C LEU A 187 4.22 -3.71 -16.55
N ASP A 188 3.90 -3.67 -17.83
CA ASP A 188 4.82 -3.27 -18.91
C ASP A 188 5.06 -1.76 -18.88
#